data_68c0a28d564e41c1edc7c667e6a87e95
#
_entry.id   68c0a28d564e41c1edc7c667e6a87e95
#
_cell.length_a   1.000
_cell.length_b   1.000
_cell.length_c   1.000
_cell.angle_alpha   90.00
_cell.angle_beta   90.00
_cell.angle_gamma   90.00
#
_symmetry.space_group_name_H-M   'P 1'
#
loop_
_entity.id
_entity.type
_entity.pdbx_description
1 polymer ?
#
loop_
_entity_poly.entity_id
_entity_poly.type
_entity_poly.pdbx_seq_one_letter_code
_entity_poly.pdbx_strand_id
1 'polypeptide(L)'
;HYGKVNSIFMWRQGLPQSLTILLEHTNMENLRQFLVLMCKDYASLRDGFPDILVVDNNTLRFEEIKAPGDQLRRNQLITIQRLRQCGFEVGITQVNWYHDPLQPYVVVDIETTGGQSAYHRITEVGMVKLIGGEEVARWQSLINPQRHIPSRITQLTGISDDMVAGA
;
A
#
# COMPACT_ATOMS: atom_id res chain seq x y z
N HIS A 1 6.07 10.37 26.22
CA HIS A 1 5.38 11.24 25.22
C HIS A 1 4.55 10.47 24.18
N TYR A 2 4.43 9.13 24.30
CA TYR A 2 3.62 8.30 23.40
C TYR A 2 2.16 8.79 23.36
N GLY A 3 1.57 8.89 22.16
CA GLY A 3 0.19 9.33 21.94
C GLY A 3 -0.02 10.85 21.96
N LYS A 4 0.99 11.66 22.31
CA LYS A 4 0.85 13.12 22.22
C LYS A 4 0.95 13.61 20.78
N VAL A 5 0.09 14.56 20.43
CA VAL A 5 0.13 15.18 19.10
C VAL A 5 1.50 15.83 18.86
N ASN A 6 2.08 15.58 17.71
CA ASN A 6 3.30 16.22 17.24
C ASN A 6 3.21 16.50 15.73
N SER A 7 4.07 17.35 15.20
CA SER A 7 4.07 17.79 13.80
C SER A 7 4.98 16.95 12.88
N ILE A 8 5.67 15.94 13.43
CA ILE A 8 6.72 15.21 12.70
C ILE A 8 6.19 13.87 12.17
N PHE A 9 5.44 13.14 13.00
CA PHE A 9 4.93 11.82 12.63
C PHE A 9 3.60 11.53 13.33
N MET A 10 2.90 10.52 12.79
CA MET A 10 1.65 10.04 13.35
C MET A 10 1.89 8.82 14.25
N TRP A 11 1.39 8.86 15.48
CA TRP A 11 1.41 7.71 16.36
C TRP A 11 0.56 6.56 15.78
N ARG A 12 1.16 5.40 15.62
CA ARG A 12 0.48 4.18 15.15
C ARG A 12 0.58 3.10 16.22
N GLN A 13 -0.44 2.25 16.29
CA GLN A 13 -0.37 1.04 17.09
C GLN A 13 0.80 0.18 16.59
N GLY A 14 1.59 -0.38 17.51
CA GLY A 14 2.78 -1.18 17.18
C GLY A 14 4.08 -0.37 16.96
N LEU A 15 4.03 0.97 16.86
CA LEU A 15 5.25 1.77 16.69
C LEU A 15 6.32 1.54 17.76
N PRO A 16 5.99 1.44 19.09
CA PRO A 16 7.00 1.15 20.10
C PRO A 16 7.69 -0.20 19.87
N GLN A 17 6.94 -1.23 19.53
CA GLN A 17 7.47 -2.56 19.23
C GLN A 17 8.42 -2.54 18.03
N SER A 18 8.02 -1.86 16.94
CA SER A 18 8.88 -1.70 15.75
C SER A 18 10.17 -0.96 16.07
N LEU A 19 10.11 0.09 16.92
CA LEU A 19 11.28 0.83 17.36
C LEU A 19 12.19 -0.03 18.25
N THR A 20 11.63 -0.86 19.15
CA THR A 20 12.41 -1.79 19.97
C THR A 20 13.15 -2.77 19.07
N ILE A 21 12.48 -3.41 18.11
CA ILE A 21 13.11 -4.32 17.15
C ILE A 21 14.23 -3.62 16.37
N LEU A 22 13.96 -2.40 15.86
CA LEU A 22 14.98 -1.61 15.16
C LEU A 22 16.22 -1.40 16.03
N LEU A 23 16.06 -0.98 17.29
CA LEU A 23 17.16 -0.66 18.18
C LEU A 23 17.94 -1.90 18.64
N GLU A 24 17.26 -3.03 18.86
CA GLU A 24 17.89 -4.28 19.29
C GLU A 24 18.75 -4.93 18.20
N HIS A 25 18.38 -4.74 16.92
CA HIS A 25 19.06 -5.39 15.79
C HIS A 25 19.87 -4.42 14.89
N THR A 26 19.97 -3.16 15.29
CA THR A 26 20.72 -2.15 14.53
C THR A 26 22.09 -1.89 15.16
N ASN A 27 23.13 -1.77 14.32
CA ASN A 27 24.37 -1.16 14.75
C ASN A 27 24.12 0.31 15.08
N MET A 28 24.33 0.68 16.35
CA MET A 28 24.03 2.01 16.87
C MET A 28 24.87 3.12 16.20
N GLU A 29 26.07 2.82 15.73
CA GLU A 29 26.90 3.79 15.00
C GLU A 29 26.33 4.06 13.61
N ASN A 30 25.83 3.04 12.90
CA ASN A 30 25.16 3.19 11.61
C ASN A 30 23.89 4.06 11.78
N LEU A 31 23.10 3.79 12.80
CA LEU A 31 21.90 4.57 13.10
C LEU A 31 22.25 6.03 13.43
N ARG A 32 23.28 6.25 14.27
CA ARG A 32 23.74 7.60 14.61
C ARG A 32 24.19 8.38 13.37
N GLN A 33 24.96 7.76 12.49
CA GLN A 33 25.41 8.38 11.25
C GLN A 33 24.24 8.78 10.35
N PHE A 34 23.26 7.88 10.19
CA PHE A 34 22.07 8.16 9.39
C PHE A 34 21.22 9.27 9.98
N LEU A 35 21.00 9.28 11.30
CA LEU A 35 20.28 10.37 11.99
C LEU A 35 20.99 11.71 11.85
N VAL A 36 22.31 11.76 11.89
CA VAL A 36 23.08 12.97 11.64
C VAL A 36 22.89 13.47 10.19
N LEU A 37 22.87 12.57 9.22
CA LEU A 37 22.56 12.93 7.82
C LEU A 37 21.14 13.48 7.70
N MET A 38 20.15 12.85 8.32
CA MET A 38 18.77 13.33 8.34
C MET A 38 18.66 14.72 8.94
N CYS A 39 19.40 15.01 10.03
CA CYS A 39 19.41 16.36 10.63
C CYS A 39 20.01 17.42 9.70
N LYS A 40 20.95 17.03 8.84
CA LYS A 40 21.58 17.96 7.87
C LYS A 40 20.73 18.21 6.63
N ASP A 41 20.00 17.20 6.17
CA ASP A 41 19.19 17.26 4.95
C ASP A 41 17.90 16.44 5.10
N TYR A 42 17.03 16.90 5.99
CA TYR A 42 15.75 16.24 6.24
C TYR A 42 14.84 16.22 5.02
N ALA A 43 14.86 17.30 4.23
CA ALA A 43 13.98 17.45 3.08
C ALA A 43 14.21 16.34 2.02
N SER A 44 15.47 15.97 1.78
CA SER A 44 15.83 14.92 0.80
C SER A 44 15.71 13.50 1.37
N LEU A 45 15.74 13.33 2.69
CA LEU A 45 15.80 12.02 3.34
C LEU A 45 14.52 11.61 4.08
N ARG A 46 13.51 12.47 4.13
CA ARG A 46 12.23 12.15 4.78
C ARG A 46 11.36 11.16 3.98
N ASP A 47 11.64 11.03 2.68
CA ASP A 47 10.91 10.18 1.75
C ASP A 47 11.84 9.14 1.10
N GLY A 48 11.24 8.12 0.47
CA GLY A 48 11.99 7.13 -0.31
C GLY A 48 12.67 6.06 0.54
N PHE A 49 12.23 5.85 1.77
CA PHE A 49 12.64 4.68 2.55
C PHE A 49 12.18 3.40 1.88
N PRO A 50 12.99 2.32 2.00
CA PRO A 50 12.57 0.99 1.58
C PRO A 50 11.28 0.53 2.28
N ASP A 51 10.51 -0.32 1.61
CA ASP A 51 9.15 -0.70 2.01
C ASP A 51 9.10 -1.48 3.32
N ILE A 52 10.09 -2.35 3.57
CA ILE A 52 10.12 -3.23 4.73
C ILE A 52 11.49 -3.27 5.40
N LEU A 53 11.43 -3.63 6.69
CA LEU A 53 12.57 -3.90 7.54
C LEU A 53 12.55 -5.38 7.87
N VAL A 54 13.63 -6.08 7.55
CA VAL A 54 13.77 -7.52 7.76
C VAL A 54 14.80 -7.76 8.85
N VAL A 55 14.44 -8.59 9.83
CA VAL A 55 15.38 -9.12 10.82
C VAL A 55 15.55 -10.61 10.58
N ASP A 56 16.74 -11.02 10.23
CA ASP A 56 17.08 -12.43 10.01
C ASP A 56 18.42 -12.75 10.68
N ASN A 57 18.48 -13.85 11.43
CA ASN A 57 19.68 -14.26 12.15
C ASN A 57 20.36 -13.11 12.93
N ASN A 58 19.57 -12.31 13.62
CA ASN A 58 20.02 -11.13 14.39
C ASN A 58 20.64 -10.01 13.53
N THR A 59 20.44 -10.04 12.21
CA THR A 59 20.91 -9.01 11.29
C THR A 59 19.71 -8.24 10.74
N LEU A 60 19.79 -6.92 10.81
CA LEU A 60 18.75 -6.04 10.27
C LEU A 60 19.14 -5.55 8.89
N ARG A 61 18.24 -5.69 7.91
CA ARG A 61 18.36 -5.12 6.59
C ARG A 61 17.07 -4.45 6.13
N PHE A 62 17.21 -3.51 5.23
CA PHE A 62 16.09 -2.89 4.54
C PHE A 62 15.83 -3.60 3.21
N GLU A 63 14.56 -3.72 2.81
CA GLU A 63 14.17 -4.28 1.52
C GLU A 63 13.19 -3.34 0.81
N GLU A 64 13.55 -2.95 -0.40
CA GLU A 64 12.68 -2.27 -1.34
C GLU A 64 12.00 -3.30 -2.23
N ILE A 65 10.68 -3.26 -2.32
CA ILE A 65 9.90 -4.22 -3.11
C ILE A 65 9.52 -3.58 -4.45
N LYS A 66 9.73 -4.32 -5.54
CA LYS A 66 9.38 -3.89 -6.90
C LYS A 66 8.51 -4.92 -7.60
N ALA A 67 7.41 -4.47 -8.19
CA ALA A 67 6.63 -5.28 -9.12
C ALA A 67 7.30 -5.33 -10.51
N PRO A 68 6.88 -6.24 -11.40
CA PRO A 68 7.38 -6.26 -12.77
C PRO A 68 7.11 -4.92 -13.48
N GLY A 69 8.18 -4.34 -14.05
CA GLY A 69 8.12 -3.04 -14.72
C GLY A 69 8.34 -1.82 -13.83
N ASP A 70 8.33 -1.98 -12.49
CA ASP A 70 8.62 -0.89 -11.56
C ASP A 70 10.09 -0.49 -11.61
N GLN A 71 10.34 0.82 -11.49
CA GLN A 71 11.67 1.38 -11.36
C GLN A 71 11.84 2.10 -10.03
N LEU A 72 13.09 2.19 -9.58
CA LEU A 72 13.42 3.00 -8.41
C LEU A 72 13.21 4.48 -8.72
N ARG A 73 12.47 5.16 -7.87
CA ARG A 73 12.29 6.61 -7.93
C ARG A 73 13.57 7.31 -7.46
N ARG A 74 13.77 8.55 -7.89
CA ARG A 74 14.96 9.33 -7.51
C ARG A 74 15.15 9.45 -6.00
N ASN A 75 14.09 9.70 -5.24
CA ASN A 75 14.12 9.78 -3.78
C ASN A 75 14.49 8.43 -3.14
N GLN A 76 13.98 7.30 -3.65
CA GLN A 76 14.37 5.97 -3.21
C GLN A 76 15.86 5.70 -3.44
N LEU A 77 16.38 6.02 -4.63
CA LEU A 77 17.81 5.88 -4.93
C LEU A 77 18.67 6.68 -3.96
N ILE A 78 18.31 7.93 -3.66
CA ILE A 78 19.04 8.79 -2.72
C ILE A 78 19.03 8.18 -1.31
N THR A 79 17.87 7.80 -0.81
CA THR A 79 17.74 7.25 0.56
C THR A 79 18.44 5.89 0.70
N ILE A 80 18.32 4.99 -0.29
CA ILE A 80 19.02 3.71 -0.33
C ILE A 80 20.53 3.94 -0.32
N GLN A 81 21.04 4.85 -1.15
CA GLN A 81 22.46 5.16 -1.19
C GLN A 81 22.97 5.69 0.16
N ARG A 82 22.21 6.57 0.82
CA ARG A 82 22.58 7.12 2.14
C ARG A 82 22.54 6.06 3.24
N LEU A 83 21.55 5.18 3.23
CA LEU A 83 21.50 4.03 4.17
C LEU A 83 22.73 3.15 4.00
N ARG A 84 23.10 2.78 2.77
CA ARG A 84 24.30 1.98 2.48
C ARG A 84 25.58 2.69 2.90
N GLN A 85 25.71 3.99 2.68
CA GLN A 85 26.85 4.80 3.15
C GLN A 85 27.00 4.80 4.67
N CYS A 86 25.91 4.67 5.40
CA CYS A 86 25.90 4.54 6.86
C CYS A 86 26.09 3.10 7.34
N GLY A 87 26.35 2.15 6.45
CA GLY A 87 26.62 0.74 6.80
C GLY A 87 25.38 -0.13 6.94
N PHE A 88 24.20 0.35 6.53
CA PHE A 88 23.01 -0.51 6.46
C PHE A 88 23.02 -1.38 5.21
N GLU A 89 22.59 -2.61 5.37
CA GLU A 89 22.26 -3.48 4.25
C GLU A 89 20.91 -3.08 3.67
N VAL A 90 20.84 -2.93 2.34
CA VAL A 90 19.62 -2.60 1.62
C VAL A 90 19.51 -3.47 0.39
N GLY A 91 18.51 -4.36 0.38
CA GLY A 91 18.13 -5.17 -0.77
C GLY A 91 17.10 -4.47 -1.66
N ILE A 92 17.00 -4.95 -2.90
CA ILE A 92 15.94 -4.61 -3.84
C ILE A 92 15.39 -5.93 -4.35
N THR A 93 14.18 -6.27 -3.94
CA THR A 93 13.55 -7.53 -4.25
C THR A 93 12.45 -7.33 -5.29
N GLN A 94 12.62 -7.97 -6.44
CA GLN A 94 11.55 -8.01 -7.43
C GLN A 94 10.59 -9.14 -7.09
N VAL A 95 9.32 -8.80 -6.91
CA VAL A 95 8.23 -9.75 -6.64
C VAL A 95 7.47 -9.97 -7.94
N ASN A 96 7.47 -11.21 -8.39
CA ASN A 96 6.64 -11.62 -9.51
C ASN A 96 5.39 -12.31 -8.97
N TRP A 97 4.24 -12.01 -9.57
CA TRP A 97 3.03 -12.73 -9.28
C TRP A 97 3.15 -14.15 -9.83
N TYR A 98 3.09 -15.14 -8.93
CA TYR A 98 2.90 -16.50 -9.35
C TYR A 98 1.40 -16.74 -9.57
N HIS A 99 1.04 -17.05 -10.78
CA HIS A 99 -0.30 -17.45 -11.15
C HIS A 99 -0.32 -18.96 -11.33
N ASP A 100 -1.01 -19.69 -10.46
CA ASP A 100 -1.32 -21.10 -10.69
C ASP A 100 -2.44 -21.17 -11.74
N PRO A 101 -2.16 -21.66 -12.95
CA PRO A 101 -3.16 -21.69 -14.02
C PRO A 101 -4.36 -22.59 -13.70
N LEU A 102 -4.25 -23.48 -12.72
CA LEU A 102 -5.34 -24.36 -12.30
C LEU A 102 -6.18 -23.80 -11.17
N GLN A 103 -5.69 -22.76 -10.48
CA GLN A 103 -6.42 -22.11 -9.38
C GLN A 103 -7.51 -21.20 -9.94
N PRO A 104 -8.79 -21.38 -9.52
CA PRO A 104 -9.84 -20.44 -9.89
C PRO A 104 -9.63 -19.06 -9.22
N TYR A 105 -9.79 -18.01 -10.01
CA TYR A 105 -9.79 -16.62 -9.55
C TYR A 105 -11.15 -15.99 -9.77
N VAL A 106 -11.58 -15.15 -8.84
CA VAL A 106 -12.75 -14.29 -9.03
C VAL A 106 -12.28 -12.85 -8.98
N VAL A 107 -12.42 -12.17 -10.09
CA VAL A 107 -12.25 -10.71 -10.16
C VAL A 107 -13.58 -10.09 -9.76
N VAL A 108 -13.54 -9.19 -8.81
CA VAL A 108 -14.72 -8.46 -8.30
C VAL A 108 -14.51 -6.98 -8.57
N ASP A 109 -15.52 -6.35 -9.14
CA ASP A 109 -15.59 -4.91 -9.32
C ASP A 109 -16.88 -4.38 -8.69
N ILE A 110 -16.83 -3.16 -8.16
CA ILE A 110 -17.98 -2.53 -7.50
C ILE A 110 -18.14 -1.08 -7.95
N GLU A 111 -19.38 -0.70 -8.23
CA GLU A 111 -19.75 0.69 -8.41
C GLU A 111 -20.42 1.24 -7.15
N THR A 112 -20.22 2.52 -6.89
CA THR A 112 -20.66 3.14 -5.64
C THR A 112 -21.20 4.55 -5.86
N THR A 113 -21.92 5.08 -4.85
CA THR A 113 -22.38 6.48 -4.86
C THR A 113 -21.26 7.51 -4.67
N GLY A 114 -19.97 7.06 -4.56
CA GLY A 114 -18.78 7.92 -4.44
C GLY A 114 -17.61 7.20 -3.75
N GLY A 115 -16.44 7.84 -3.69
CA GLY A 115 -15.15 7.18 -3.39
C GLY A 115 -14.80 6.94 -1.91
N GLN A 116 -15.62 7.34 -0.94
CA GLN A 116 -15.30 7.17 0.49
C GLN A 116 -16.21 6.13 1.13
N SER A 117 -15.66 4.97 1.50
CA SER A 117 -16.42 3.81 2.02
C SER A 117 -17.27 4.13 3.27
N ALA A 118 -16.84 5.06 4.12
CA ALA A 118 -17.59 5.46 5.31
C ALA A 118 -18.91 6.19 4.98
N TYR A 119 -19.01 6.84 3.80
CA TYR A 119 -20.11 7.73 3.45
C TYR A 119 -20.87 7.29 2.20
N HIS A 120 -20.36 6.35 1.43
CA HIS A 120 -20.95 5.92 0.17
C HIS A 120 -21.44 4.47 0.23
N ARG A 121 -22.31 4.13 -0.70
CA ARG A 121 -22.97 2.82 -0.77
C ARG A 121 -22.71 2.19 -2.12
N ILE A 122 -22.72 0.87 -2.17
CA ILE A 122 -22.59 0.10 -3.39
C ILE A 122 -23.86 0.25 -4.22
N THR A 123 -23.72 0.44 -5.53
CA THR A 123 -24.79 0.52 -6.51
C THR A 123 -24.79 -0.67 -7.48
N GLU A 124 -23.64 -1.32 -7.66
CA GLU A 124 -23.48 -2.49 -8.50
C GLU A 124 -22.32 -3.35 -8.01
N VAL A 125 -22.43 -4.67 -8.20
CA VAL A 125 -21.32 -5.63 -8.06
C VAL A 125 -21.23 -6.46 -9.34
N GLY A 126 -20.04 -6.48 -9.94
CA GLY A 126 -19.68 -7.36 -11.04
C GLY A 126 -18.65 -8.40 -10.59
N MET A 127 -18.79 -9.63 -11.06
CA MET A 127 -17.83 -10.71 -10.78
C MET A 127 -17.54 -11.51 -12.04
N VAL A 128 -16.28 -11.84 -12.27
CA VAL A 128 -15.83 -12.71 -13.34
C VAL A 128 -14.96 -13.82 -12.74
N LYS A 129 -15.34 -15.06 -12.99
CA LYS A 129 -14.55 -16.23 -12.59
C LYS A 129 -13.65 -16.67 -13.72
N LEU A 130 -12.36 -16.78 -13.44
CA LEU A 130 -11.34 -17.21 -14.39
C LEU A 130 -10.72 -18.53 -13.92
N ILE A 131 -10.47 -19.44 -14.87
CA ILE A 131 -9.66 -20.65 -14.68
C ILE A 131 -8.73 -20.75 -15.88
N GLY A 132 -7.43 -20.89 -15.65
CA GLY A 132 -6.45 -20.96 -16.74
C GLY A 132 -6.36 -19.68 -17.58
N GLY A 133 -6.81 -18.55 -17.04
CA GLY A 133 -6.91 -17.28 -17.78
C GLY A 133 -8.18 -17.13 -18.62
N GLU A 134 -9.01 -18.18 -18.72
CA GLU A 134 -10.26 -18.18 -19.46
C GLU A 134 -11.45 -17.83 -18.56
N GLU A 135 -12.37 -16.99 -19.06
CA GLU A 135 -13.60 -16.67 -18.35
C GLU A 135 -14.55 -17.89 -18.37
N VAL A 136 -14.85 -18.43 -17.19
CA VAL A 136 -15.74 -19.60 -17.04
C VAL A 136 -17.11 -19.23 -16.47
N ALA A 137 -17.26 -18.08 -15.84
CA ALA A 137 -18.54 -17.58 -15.35
C ALA A 137 -18.48 -16.06 -15.16
N ARG A 138 -19.64 -15.43 -15.32
CA ARG A 138 -19.84 -13.99 -15.04
C ARG A 138 -21.14 -13.81 -14.28
N TRP A 139 -21.12 -12.88 -13.33
CA TRP A 139 -22.30 -12.47 -12.58
C TRP A 139 -22.25 -10.96 -12.36
N GLN A 140 -23.41 -10.32 -12.39
CA GLN A 140 -23.56 -8.88 -12.18
C GLN A 140 -24.91 -8.62 -11.52
N SER A 141 -24.98 -7.69 -10.61
CA SER A 141 -26.22 -7.26 -10.00
C SER A 141 -26.17 -5.78 -9.62
N LEU A 142 -27.23 -5.07 -9.91
CA LEU A 142 -27.50 -3.77 -9.34
C LEU A 142 -27.88 -3.94 -7.85
N ILE A 143 -27.60 -2.93 -7.06
CA ILE A 143 -27.91 -2.88 -5.62
C ILE A 143 -28.53 -1.52 -5.32
N ASN A 144 -29.67 -1.52 -4.63
CA ASN A 144 -30.27 -0.29 -4.17
C ASN A 144 -29.44 0.32 -3.03
N PRO A 145 -28.76 1.48 -3.23
CA PRO A 145 -27.94 2.10 -2.21
C PRO A 145 -28.77 2.75 -1.09
N GLN A 146 -30.11 2.75 -1.20
CA GLN A 146 -31.07 3.41 -0.32
C GLN A 146 -30.74 4.89 -0.09
N ARG A 147 -30.22 5.54 -1.12
CA ARG A 147 -29.88 6.97 -1.14
C ARG A 147 -29.71 7.46 -2.57
N HIS A 148 -29.85 8.74 -2.75
CA HIS A 148 -29.64 9.39 -4.06
C HIS A 148 -28.21 9.20 -4.59
N ILE A 149 -28.11 8.84 -5.88
CA ILE A 149 -26.85 8.75 -6.62
C ILE A 149 -26.54 10.13 -7.20
N PRO A 150 -25.40 10.77 -6.81
CA PRO A 150 -25.06 12.08 -7.35
C PRO A 150 -24.93 12.05 -8.89
N SER A 151 -25.42 13.08 -9.56
CA SER A 151 -25.45 13.17 -11.04
C SER A 151 -24.06 12.96 -11.67
N ARG A 152 -22.99 13.41 -11.00
CA ARG A 152 -21.62 13.16 -11.43
C ARG A 152 -21.28 11.65 -11.43
N ILE A 153 -21.79 10.91 -10.46
CA ILE A 153 -21.56 9.45 -10.36
C ILE A 153 -22.36 8.74 -11.44
N THR A 154 -23.63 9.13 -11.65
CA THR A 154 -24.45 8.62 -12.77
C THR A 154 -23.76 8.85 -14.12
N GLN A 155 -23.14 10.01 -14.32
CA GLN A 155 -22.37 10.29 -15.55
C GLN A 155 -21.13 9.40 -15.69
N LEU A 156 -20.50 9.03 -14.59
CA LEU A 156 -19.30 8.18 -14.58
C LEU A 156 -19.62 6.71 -14.79
N THR A 157 -20.63 6.19 -14.06
CA THR A 157 -20.96 4.75 -14.00
C THR A 157 -22.08 4.35 -14.95
N GLY A 158 -22.90 5.32 -15.39
CA GLY A 158 -24.13 5.06 -16.12
C GLY A 158 -25.32 4.64 -15.26
N ILE A 159 -25.14 4.45 -13.95
CA ILE A 159 -26.17 3.95 -13.05
C ILE A 159 -26.97 5.12 -12.49
N SER A 160 -28.30 5.09 -12.67
CA SER A 160 -29.23 6.08 -12.14
C SER A 160 -30.07 5.54 -10.98
N ASP A 161 -30.70 6.45 -10.24
CA ASP A 161 -31.62 6.09 -9.14
C ASP A 161 -32.74 5.17 -9.61
N ASP A 162 -33.30 5.40 -10.81
CA ASP A 162 -34.37 4.59 -11.37
C ASP A 162 -33.94 3.15 -11.65
N MET A 163 -32.68 2.94 -12.06
CA MET A 163 -32.15 1.61 -12.35
C MET A 163 -32.01 0.75 -11.10
N VAL A 164 -31.71 1.35 -9.94
CA VAL A 164 -31.48 0.64 -8.68
C VAL A 164 -32.69 0.62 -7.76
N ALA A 165 -33.78 1.31 -8.09
CA ALA A 165 -34.95 1.44 -7.23
C ALA A 165 -35.59 0.10 -6.86
N GLY A 166 -35.53 -0.89 -7.77
CA GLY A 166 -36.09 -2.23 -7.58
C GLY A 166 -35.08 -3.33 -7.33
N ALA A 167 -33.81 -2.99 -7.11
CA ALA A 167 -32.72 -3.93 -6.95
C ALA A 167 -32.53 -4.38 -5.47
#